data_3db2362e9a23f32feede2a6560c147a4
#
_entry.id   3db2362e9a23f32feede2a6560c147a4
#
_cell.length_a   1.000
_cell.length_b   1.000
_cell.length_c   1.000
_cell.angle_alpha   90.00
_cell.angle_beta   90.00
_cell.angle_gamma   90.00
#
_symmetry.space_group_name_H-M   'P 1'
#
loop_
_entity.id
_entity.type
_entity.pdbx_description
1 polymer ?
#
loop_
_entity_poly.entity_id
_entity_poly.type
_entity_poly.pdbx_seq_one_letter_code
_entity_poly.pdbx_strand_id
1 'polypeptide(L)'
;SLDRRQRQMCIRDRPNPTIAIIMMVVFLGCVLLGFPIAFTLMAMGIIFGYYAYFDWAIMDHILDNRIFGLFVQNTYTVMDNNVLTAVPLFLFMGYLVERAGIVSRLFFAIRLASHKLPGSMAVAALVTCALFSTATGIIGAVVTLMGLLAWPAMIKAGYDKKFASGVICAGGCLGILIPPSIMLIVYSVIAQLSPLRLFAAAIFPGLLLAFLYIVYSIMSVSYTHLRAHETD
;
A
#
# COMPACT_ATOMS: atom_id res chain seq x y z
N SER A 1 -12.57 -41.67 -25.52
CA SER A 1 -11.16 -41.19 -25.40
C SER A 1 -11.05 -39.76 -24.87
N LEU A 2 -12.08 -38.93 -25.04
CA LEU A 2 -12.15 -37.55 -24.50
C LEU A 2 -12.23 -37.53 -22.97
N ASP A 3 -12.90 -38.49 -22.36
CA ASP A 3 -13.11 -38.59 -20.90
C ASP A 3 -11.78 -38.85 -20.11
N ARG A 4 -10.83 -39.58 -20.68
CA ARG A 4 -9.51 -39.79 -20.05
C ARG A 4 -8.65 -38.54 -20.07
N ARG A 5 -8.67 -37.75 -21.13
CA ARG A 5 -7.89 -36.50 -21.20
C ARG A 5 -8.46 -35.43 -20.27
N GLN A 6 -9.79 -35.35 -20.16
CA GLN A 6 -10.44 -34.44 -19.21
C GLN A 6 -10.18 -34.85 -17.76
N ARG A 7 -10.22 -36.14 -17.43
CA ARG A 7 -9.88 -36.61 -16.07
C ARG A 7 -8.41 -36.38 -15.72
N GLN A 8 -7.49 -36.54 -16.65
CA GLN A 8 -6.07 -36.22 -16.42
C GLN A 8 -5.84 -34.72 -16.24
N MET A 9 -6.59 -33.86 -16.92
CA MET A 9 -6.53 -32.42 -16.74
C MET A 9 -7.07 -31.98 -15.37
N CYS A 10 -8.17 -32.58 -14.89
CA CYS A 10 -8.74 -32.32 -13.57
C CYS A 10 -7.90 -32.88 -12.40
N ILE A 11 -7.14 -33.96 -12.60
CA ILE A 11 -6.29 -34.56 -11.56
C ILE A 11 -5.02 -33.73 -11.35
N ARG A 12 -4.60 -32.96 -12.34
CA ARG A 12 -3.38 -32.13 -12.30
C ARG A 12 -3.61 -30.76 -11.63
N ASP A 13 -4.84 -30.31 -11.52
CA ASP A 13 -5.24 -29.08 -10.81
C ASP A 13 -5.33 -29.24 -9.27
N ARG A 14 -4.75 -30.31 -8.69
CA ARG A 14 -4.64 -30.35 -7.24
C ARG A 14 -3.65 -29.30 -6.78
N PRO A 15 -4.10 -28.28 -6.03
CA PRO A 15 -3.18 -27.34 -5.41
C PRO A 15 -2.23 -28.16 -4.54
N ASN A 16 -0.94 -28.15 -4.87
CA ASN A 16 0.05 -28.84 -4.07
C ASN A 16 0.44 -27.88 -2.92
N PRO A 17 -0.17 -28.02 -1.72
CA PRO A 17 0.01 -27.05 -0.64
C PRO A 17 1.47 -26.94 -0.22
N THR A 18 2.23 -28.04 -0.39
CA THR A 18 3.67 -28.05 -0.09
C THR A 18 4.45 -27.10 -0.99
N ILE A 19 4.15 -27.06 -2.30
CA ILE A 19 4.83 -26.16 -3.24
C ILE A 19 4.46 -24.72 -2.94
N ALA A 20 3.19 -24.44 -2.61
CA ALA A 20 2.76 -23.10 -2.22
C ALA A 20 3.48 -22.59 -0.95
N ILE A 21 3.66 -23.49 0.04
CA ILE A 21 4.39 -23.16 1.26
C ILE A 21 5.88 -22.92 0.96
N ILE A 22 6.52 -23.77 0.14
CA ILE A 22 7.92 -23.59 -0.27
C ILE A 22 8.08 -22.25 -1.01
N MET A 23 7.19 -21.93 -1.94
CA MET A 23 7.19 -20.65 -2.65
C MET A 23 7.12 -19.47 -1.67
N MET A 24 6.23 -19.52 -0.69
CA MET A 24 6.10 -18.49 0.35
C MET A 24 7.37 -18.34 1.17
N VAL A 25 7.95 -19.46 1.63
CA VAL A 25 9.17 -19.46 2.45
C VAL A 25 10.36 -18.90 1.65
N VAL A 26 10.54 -19.34 0.40
CA VAL A 26 11.62 -18.85 -0.47
C VAL A 26 11.44 -17.36 -0.76
N PHE A 27 10.20 -16.90 -1.03
CA PHE A 27 9.90 -15.48 -1.22
C PHE A 27 10.30 -14.65 0.00
N LEU A 28 9.87 -15.05 1.21
CA LEU A 28 10.22 -14.36 2.44
C LEU A 28 11.73 -14.37 2.68
N GLY A 29 12.40 -15.49 2.43
CA GLY A 29 13.86 -15.60 2.52
C GLY A 29 14.57 -14.62 1.60
N CYS A 30 14.15 -14.52 0.33
CA CYS A 30 14.73 -13.57 -0.63
C CYS A 30 14.51 -12.11 -0.22
N VAL A 31 13.31 -11.77 0.28
CA VAL A 31 13.02 -10.43 0.76
C VAL A 31 13.86 -10.07 1.99
N LEU A 32 14.04 -10.99 2.94
CA LEU A 32 14.91 -10.80 4.11
C LEU A 32 16.38 -10.65 3.74
N LEU A 33 16.83 -11.27 2.66
CA LEU A 33 18.19 -11.08 2.12
C LEU A 33 18.38 -9.73 1.41
N GLY A 34 17.31 -8.92 1.28
CA GLY A 34 17.38 -7.58 0.69
C GLY A 34 17.23 -7.54 -0.83
N PHE A 35 16.78 -8.61 -1.48
CA PHE A 35 16.49 -8.58 -2.92
C PHE A 35 15.28 -7.68 -3.22
N PRO A 36 15.31 -6.88 -4.32
CA PRO A 36 14.19 -6.06 -4.73
C PRO A 36 12.94 -6.91 -5.00
N ILE A 37 11.82 -6.54 -4.37
CA ILE A 37 10.56 -7.31 -4.40
C ILE A 37 10.08 -7.59 -5.81
N ALA A 38 10.19 -6.61 -6.74
CA ALA A 38 9.74 -6.75 -8.12
C ALA A 38 10.48 -7.89 -8.87
N PHE A 39 11.81 -7.93 -8.76
CA PHE A 39 12.61 -8.99 -9.38
C PHE A 39 12.39 -10.34 -8.71
N THR A 40 12.22 -10.35 -7.40
CA THR A 40 11.93 -11.58 -6.65
C THR A 40 10.59 -12.18 -7.08
N LEU A 41 9.52 -11.37 -7.19
CA LEU A 41 8.21 -11.83 -7.65
C LEU A 41 8.26 -12.35 -9.09
N MET A 42 8.97 -11.65 -9.98
CA MET A 42 9.12 -12.07 -11.36
C MET A 42 9.88 -13.40 -11.47
N ALA A 43 11.01 -13.55 -10.77
CA ALA A 43 11.79 -14.78 -10.75
C ALA A 43 10.98 -15.97 -10.17
N MET A 44 10.27 -15.74 -9.07
CA MET A 44 9.40 -16.74 -8.44
C MET A 44 8.28 -17.16 -9.39
N GLY A 45 7.63 -16.21 -10.06
CA GLY A 45 6.58 -16.49 -11.04
C GLY A 45 7.09 -17.37 -12.20
N ILE A 46 8.28 -17.08 -12.71
CA ILE A 46 8.89 -17.88 -13.80
C ILE A 46 9.30 -19.27 -13.30
N ILE A 47 10.03 -19.37 -12.17
CA ILE A 47 10.57 -20.64 -11.67
C ILE A 47 9.43 -21.59 -11.27
N PHE A 48 8.52 -21.14 -10.42
CA PHE A 48 7.42 -21.97 -9.96
C PHE A 48 6.36 -22.20 -11.03
N GLY A 49 6.14 -21.24 -11.93
CA GLY A 49 5.29 -21.38 -13.08
C GLY A 49 5.87 -22.42 -14.08
N TYR A 50 7.16 -22.36 -14.33
CA TYR A 50 7.83 -23.37 -15.16
C TYR A 50 7.65 -24.76 -14.58
N TYR A 51 7.87 -24.93 -13.27
CA TYR A 51 7.67 -26.21 -12.58
C TYR A 51 6.22 -26.69 -12.64
N ALA A 52 5.26 -25.79 -12.46
CA ALA A 52 3.83 -26.13 -12.47
C ALA A 52 3.32 -26.59 -13.84
N TYR A 53 3.86 -26.01 -14.92
CA TYR A 53 3.49 -26.35 -16.30
C TYR A 53 4.46 -27.30 -16.98
N PHE A 54 5.37 -27.92 -16.21
CA PHE A 54 6.34 -28.88 -16.74
C PHE A 54 5.66 -30.21 -17.09
N ASP A 55 5.73 -30.65 -18.35
CA ASP A 55 5.18 -31.89 -18.83
C ASP A 55 6.18 -32.66 -19.70
N TRP A 56 6.68 -33.76 -19.20
CA TRP A 56 7.64 -34.62 -19.89
C TRP A 56 7.13 -35.19 -21.23
N ALA A 57 5.80 -35.26 -21.40
CA ALA A 57 5.18 -35.88 -22.57
C ALA A 57 5.04 -34.94 -23.78
N ILE A 58 5.21 -33.62 -23.60
CA ILE A 58 4.89 -32.61 -24.61
C ILE A 58 6.10 -31.71 -24.91
N MET A 59 7.15 -31.73 -24.07
CA MET A 59 8.27 -30.81 -24.18
C MET A 59 9.46 -31.42 -24.93
N ASP A 60 9.61 -31.08 -26.20
CA ASP A 60 10.82 -31.37 -26.98
C ASP A 60 11.94 -30.36 -26.69
N HIS A 61 11.59 -29.11 -26.30
CA HIS A 61 12.54 -28.05 -25.97
C HIS A 61 12.14 -27.31 -24.70
N ILE A 62 13.13 -26.75 -23.98
CA ILE A 62 12.96 -25.97 -22.75
C ILE A 62 12.03 -24.77 -22.95
N LEU A 63 11.98 -24.20 -24.16
CA LEU A 63 11.16 -23.04 -24.51
C LEU A 63 9.72 -23.37 -24.88
N ASP A 64 9.37 -24.65 -25.06
CA ASP A 64 8.01 -25.11 -25.39
C ASP A 64 7.05 -25.09 -24.18
N ASN A 65 7.54 -24.67 -23.01
CA ASN A 65 6.71 -24.59 -21.83
C ASN A 65 5.64 -23.49 -21.99
N ARG A 66 4.40 -23.86 -21.69
CA ARG A 66 3.22 -22.97 -21.76
C ARG A 66 3.38 -21.69 -20.95
N ILE A 67 4.25 -21.67 -19.95
CA ILE A 67 4.52 -20.49 -19.12
C ILE A 67 5.03 -19.30 -19.95
N PHE A 68 5.85 -19.53 -20.96
CA PHE A 68 6.37 -18.44 -21.80
C PHE A 68 5.27 -17.77 -22.62
N GLY A 69 4.33 -18.55 -23.16
CA GLY A 69 3.15 -18.01 -23.85
C GLY A 69 2.26 -17.19 -22.91
N LEU A 70 2.00 -17.71 -21.72
CA LEU A 70 1.22 -17.00 -20.68
C LEU A 70 1.93 -15.72 -20.21
N PHE A 71 3.26 -15.77 -20.06
CA PHE A 71 4.04 -14.60 -19.67
C PHE A 71 3.95 -13.48 -20.70
N VAL A 72 4.13 -13.81 -21.97
CA VAL A 72 4.00 -12.83 -23.08
C VAL A 72 2.60 -12.26 -23.14
N GLN A 73 1.57 -13.10 -23.07
CA GLN A 73 0.17 -12.67 -23.13
C GLN A 73 -0.20 -11.76 -21.94
N ASN A 74 0.18 -12.14 -20.72
CA ASN A 74 -0.07 -11.33 -19.52
C ASN A 74 0.69 -10.00 -19.57
N THR A 75 1.96 -10.01 -20.03
CA THR A 75 2.74 -8.79 -20.20
C THR A 75 2.07 -7.84 -21.18
N TYR A 76 1.62 -8.36 -22.32
CA TYR A 76 0.90 -7.56 -23.31
C TYR A 76 -0.40 -6.98 -22.74
N THR A 77 -1.19 -7.78 -22.04
CA THR A 77 -2.44 -7.34 -21.39
C THR A 77 -2.20 -6.23 -20.36
N VAL A 78 -1.10 -6.30 -19.60
CA VAL A 78 -0.73 -5.25 -18.64
C VAL A 78 -0.28 -3.98 -19.37
N MET A 79 0.51 -4.10 -20.44
CA MET A 79 1.00 -2.95 -21.20
C MET A 79 -0.12 -2.22 -21.98
N ASP A 80 -1.11 -2.95 -22.47
CA ASP A 80 -2.27 -2.40 -23.20
C ASP A 80 -3.37 -1.87 -22.26
N ASN A 81 -3.14 -1.88 -20.94
CA ASN A 81 -4.14 -1.47 -19.97
C ASN A 81 -4.10 0.04 -19.69
N ASN A 82 -5.08 0.77 -20.21
CA ASN A 82 -5.22 2.22 -20.03
C ASN A 82 -5.34 2.64 -18.56
N VAL A 83 -5.87 1.79 -17.68
CA VAL A 83 -6.03 2.11 -16.25
C VAL A 83 -4.67 2.19 -15.56
N LEU A 84 -3.71 1.32 -15.94
CA LEU A 84 -2.36 1.32 -15.37
C LEU A 84 -1.53 2.54 -15.77
N THR A 85 -1.86 3.22 -16.85
CA THR A 85 -1.23 4.49 -17.25
C THR A 85 -1.41 5.59 -16.19
N ALA A 86 -2.45 5.49 -15.37
CA ALA A 86 -2.67 6.41 -14.27
C ALA A 86 -1.57 6.31 -13.19
N VAL A 87 -0.94 5.13 -12.98
CA VAL A 87 0.06 4.92 -11.94
C VAL A 87 1.28 5.84 -12.09
N PRO A 88 2.00 5.87 -13.23
CA PRO A 88 3.13 6.77 -13.40
C PRO A 88 2.74 8.24 -13.33
N LEU A 89 1.53 8.62 -13.79
CA LEU A 89 1.03 9.99 -13.68
C LEU A 89 0.80 10.40 -12.23
N PHE A 90 0.24 9.52 -11.40
CA PHE A 90 0.08 9.76 -9.96
C PHE A 90 1.43 9.88 -9.25
N LEU A 91 2.40 9.02 -9.59
CA LEU A 91 3.76 9.11 -9.05
C LEU A 91 4.40 10.45 -9.39
N PHE A 92 4.27 10.89 -10.62
CA PHE A 92 4.79 12.18 -11.08
C PHE A 92 4.11 13.35 -10.35
N MET A 93 2.79 13.32 -10.22
CA MET A 93 2.03 14.33 -9.46
C MET A 93 2.48 14.36 -7.99
N GLY A 94 2.59 13.21 -7.35
CA GLY A 94 3.04 13.10 -5.96
C GLY A 94 4.43 13.70 -5.75
N TYR A 95 5.37 13.42 -6.65
CA TYR A 95 6.70 13.99 -6.62
C TYR A 95 6.70 15.51 -6.80
N LEU A 96 5.87 16.05 -7.70
CA LEU A 96 5.73 17.49 -7.90
C LEU A 96 5.18 18.18 -6.63
N VAL A 97 4.14 17.60 -6.01
CA VAL A 97 3.54 18.14 -4.78
C VAL A 97 4.53 18.12 -3.62
N GLU A 98 5.34 17.06 -3.50
CA GLU A 98 6.41 16.95 -2.51
C GLU A 98 7.46 18.05 -2.70
N ARG A 99 7.95 18.24 -3.93
CA ARG A 99 8.97 19.25 -4.26
C ARG A 99 8.48 20.70 -4.15
N ALA A 100 7.19 20.92 -4.37
CA ALA A 100 6.59 22.26 -4.27
C ALA A 100 6.51 22.80 -2.83
N GLY A 101 6.83 22.00 -1.79
CA GLY A 101 6.78 22.40 -0.39
C GLY A 101 5.38 22.75 0.12
N ILE A 102 4.34 22.31 -0.59
CA ILE A 102 2.94 22.55 -0.25
C ILE A 102 2.59 21.92 1.08
N VAL A 103 3.14 20.74 1.37
CA VAL A 103 2.85 19.95 2.56
C VAL A 103 3.22 20.68 3.85
N SER A 104 4.40 21.32 3.88
CA SER A 104 4.82 22.09 5.05
C SER A 104 3.91 23.29 5.31
N ARG A 105 3.53 24.00 4.25
CA ARG A 105 2.60 25.14 4.37
C ARG A 105 1.22 24.68 4.83
N LEU A 106 0.73 23.56 4.30
CA LEU A 106 -0.55 22.96 4.69
C LEU A 106 -0.54 22.53 6.17
N PHE A 107 0.51 21.86 6.62
CA PHE A 107 0.67 21.48 8.02
C PHE A 107 0.61 22.66 8.97
N PHE A 108 1.35 23.73 8.68
CA PHE A 108 1.34 24.94 9.49
C PHE A 108 -0.02 25.65 9.46
N ALA A 109 -0.69 25.72 8.31
CA ALA A 109 -2.02 26.33 8.18
C ALA A 109 -3.07 25.57 8.99
N ILE A 110 -3.09 24.22 8.89
CA ILE A 110 -4.04 23.38 9.66
C ILE A 110 -3.74 23.47 11.16
N ARG A 111 -2.46 23.46 11.56
CA ARG A 111 -2.06 23.66 12.95
C ARG A 111 -2.57 24.99 13.50
N LEU A 112 -2.47 26.07 12.73
CA LEU A 112 -2.97 27.39 13.13
C LEU A 112 -4.49 27.39 13.27
N ALA A 113 -5.19 26.75 12.33
CA ALA A 113 -6.64 26.63 12.36
C ALA A 113 -7.15 25.79 13.54
N SER A 114 -6.41 24.74 13.91
CA SER A 114 -6.78 23.81 15.00
C SER A 114 -6.21 24.20 16.37
N HIS A 115 -5.63 25.37 16.54
CA HIS A 115 -4.92 25.76 17.78
C HIS A 115 -5.77 25.71 19.07
N LYS A 116 -7.08 25.81 18.94
CA LYS A 116 -8.02 25.72 20.07
C LYS A 116 -8.31 24.29 20.53
N LEU A 117 -7.93 23.28 19.75
CA LEU A 117 -8.20 21.89 20.06
C LEU A 117 -7.08 21.30 20.92
N PRO A 118 -7.41 20.50 21.97
CA PRO A 118 -6.40 19.71 22.65
C PRO A 118 -5.80 18.71 21.62
N GLY A 119 -4.46 18.63 21.56
CA GLY A 119 -3.83 17.79 20.56
C GLY A 119 -3.74 18.40 19.15
N SER A 120 -3.81 19.71 19.02
CA SER A 120 -3.81 20.44 17.75
C SER A 120 -2.72 20.00 16.76
N MET A 121 -1.51 19.69 17.24
CA MET A 121 -0.42 19.20 16.39
C MET A 121 -0.67 17.79 15.86
N ALA A 122 -1.23 16.89 16.66
CA ALA A 122 -1.56 15.53 16.21
C ALA A 122 -2.71 15.57 15.20
N VAL A 123 -3.73 16.38 15.43
CA VAL A 123 -4.83 16.60 14.49
C VAL A 123 -4.31 17.19 13.18
N ALA A 124 -3.45 18.23 13.24
CA ALA A 124 -2.87 18.83 12.06
C ALA A 124 -2.02 17.82 11.27
N ALA A 125 -1.24 16.97 11.94
CA ALA A 125 -0.47 15.93 11.30
C ALA A 125 -1.37 14.91 10.58
N LEU A 126 -2.42 14.41 11.24
CA LEU A 126 -3.36 13.44 10.66
C LEU A 126 -4.11 14.00 9.45
N VAL A 127 -4.64 15.21 9.56
CA VAL A 127 -5.37 15.86 8.45
C VAL A 127 -4.42 16.14 7.28
N THR A 128 -3.21 16.63 7.56
CA THR A 128 -2.20 16.87 6.52
C THR A 128 -1.79 15.56 5.86
N CYS A 129 -1.55 14.50 6.65
CA CYS A 129 -1.25 13.18 6.12
C CYS A 129 -2.39 12.67 5.23
N ALA A 130 -3.64 12.77 5.66
CA ALA A 130 -4.80 12.35 4.88
C ALA A 130 -4.87 13.07 3.54
N LEU A 131 -4.77 14.40 3.52
CA LEU A 131 -4.82 15.21 2.31
C LEU A 131 -3.61 14.97 1.39
N PHE A 132 -2.40 14.90 1.95
CA PHE A 132 -1.20 14.67 1.15
C PHE A 132 -1.12 13.24 0.62
N SER A 133 -1.56 12.30 1.42
CA SER A 133 -1.60 10.88 1.10
C SER A 133 -2.53 10.58 -0.08
N THR A 134 -3.68 11.28 -0.18
CA THR A 134 -4.57 11.16 -1.34
C THR A 134 -3.90 11.66 -2.62
N ALA A 135 -3.05 12.68 -2.52
CA ALA A 135 -2.35 13.22 -3.69
C ALA A 135 -1.18 12.33 -4.17
N THR A 136 -0.49 11.64 -3.25
CA THR A 136 0.70 10.84 -3.60
C THR A 136 0.42 9.36 -3.72
N GLY A 137 -0.51 8.83 -2.93
CA GLY A 137 -0.81 7.39 -2.84
C GLY A 137 0.35 6.54 -2.32
N ILE A 138 1.42 7.14 -1.80
CA ILE A 138 2.65 6.46 -1.36
C ILE A 138 2.86 6.68 0.12
N ILE A 139 2.69 5.62 0.94
CA ILE A 139 2.85 5.69 2.40
C ILE A 139 4.25 6.18 2.79
N GLY A 140 5.30 5.59 2.19
CA GLY A 140 6.67 5.87 2.56
C GLY A 140 7.03 7.35 2.43
N ALA A 141 6.63 8.00 1.33
CA ALA A 141 6.86 9.42 1.11
C ALA A 141 6.16 10.28 2.17
N VAL A 142 4.88 9.96 2.46
CA VAL A 142 4.09 10.70 3.46
C VAL A 142 4.68 10.57 4.85
N VAL A 143 4.98 9.33 5.30
CA VAL A 143 5.54 9.07 6.63
C VAL A 143 6.90 9.74 6.78
N THR A 144 7.76 9.64 5.77
CA THR A 144 9.09 10.25 5.81
C THR A 144 9.02 11.77 5.90
N LEU A 145 8.22 12.40 5.02
CA LEU A 145 8.08 13.85 4.99
C LEU A 145 7.46 14.38 6.28
N MET A 146 6.39 13.76 6.76
CA MET A 146 5.73 14.16 8.00
C MET A 146 6.57 13.81 9.23
N GLY A 147 7.38 12.75 9.17
CA GLY A 147 8.38 12.43 10.17
C GLY A 147 9.42 13.54 10.32
N LEU A 148 9.84 14.14 9.22
CA LEU A 148 10.80 15.26 9.24
C LEU A 148 10.17 16.58 9.70
N LEU A 149 8.89 16.82 9.39
CA LEU A 149 8.20 18.07 9.66
C LEU A 149 7.45 18.06 11.01
N ALA A 150 6.56 17.07 11.20
CA ALA A 150 5.64 17.06 12.33
C ALA A 150 6.29 16.47 13.59
N TRP A 151 7.12 15.43 13.47
CA TRP A 151 7.70 14.75 14.63
C TRP A 151 8.54 15.67 15.52
N PRO A 152 9.55 16.43 15.01
CA PRO A 152 10.31 17.34 15.85
C PRO A 152 9.43 18.46 16.44
N ALA A 153 8.39 18.90 15.71
CA ALA A 153 7.45 19.89 16.23
C ALA A 153 6.60 19.34 17.38
N MET A 154 6.13 18.09 17.28
CA MET A 154 5.37 17.41 18.34
C MET A 154 6.22 17.16 19.59
N ILE A 155 7.48 16.72 19.43
CA ILE A 155 8.37 16.49 20.57
C ILE A 155 8.71 17.80 21.29
N LYS A 156 8.95 18.90 20.55
CA LYS A 156 9.15 20.23 21.15
C LYS A 156 7.91 20.75 21.91
N ALA A 157 6.72 20.31 21.52
CA ALA A 157 5.46 20.63 22.18
C ALA A 157 5.13 19.71 23.37
N GLY A 158 6.05 18.80 23.75
CA GLY A 158 5.89 17.93 24.93
C GLY A 158 5.10 16.65 24.68
N TYR A 159 4.83 16.26 23.43
CA TYR A 159 4.16 15.00 23.13
C TYR A 159 5.06 13.79 23.43
N ASP A 160 4.46 12.70 23.90
CA ASP A 160 5.17 11.44 24.05
C ASP A 160 5.70 10.93 22.70
N LYS A 161 6.94 10.41 22.70
CA LYS A 161 7.62 9.94 21.48
C LYS A 161 6.87 8.80 20.81
N LYS A 162 6.30 7.86 21.57
CA LYS A 162 5.53 6.73 21.06
C LYS A 162 4.23 7.19 20.41
N PHE A 163 3.54 8.13 21.04
CA PHE A 163 2.32 8.71 20.51
C PHE A 163 2.59 9.48 19.22
N ALA A 164 3.60 10.37 19.19
CA ALA A 164 3.95 11.17 18.02
C ALA A 164 4.31 10.31 16.81
N SER A 165 5.13 9.26 16.99
CA SER A 165 5.48 8.33 15.92
C SER A 165 4.26 7.53 15.43
N GLY A 166 3.41 7.07 16.35
CA GLY A 166 2.18 6.36 16.05
C GLY A 166 1.21 7.19 15.19
N VAL A 167 1.01 8.46 15.53
CA VAL A 167 0.16 9.39 14.77
C VAL A 167 0.65 9.57 13.33
N ILE A 168 1.96 9.72 13.13
CA ILE A 168 2.54 9.90 11.79
C ILE A 168 2.41 8.63 10.96
N CYS A 169 2.71 7.47 11.54
CA CYS A 169 2.56 6.18 10.85
C CYS A 169 1.09 5.89 10.50
N ALA A 170 0.19 6.11 11.45
CA ALA A 170 -1.25 5.94 11.25
C ALA A 170 -1.77 6.89 10.14
N GLY A 171 -1.35 8.17 10.19
CA GLY A 171 -1.70 9.14 9.16
C GLY A 171 -1.21 8.75 7.77
N GLY A 172 0.01 8.22 7.66
CA GLY A 172 0.55 7.73 6.39
C GLY A 172 -0.24 6.57 5.80
N CYS A 173 -0.75 5.66 6.63
CA CYS A 173 -1.56 4.53 6.17
C CYS A 173 -2.91 4.95 5.55
N LEU A 174 -3.43 6.14 5.87
CA LEU A 174 -4.67 6.65 5.27
C LEU A 174 -4.57 6.80 3.73
N GLY A 175 -3.36 6.98 3.20
CA GLY A 175 -3.14 7.14 1.75
C GLY A 175 -3.45 5.92 0.89
N ILE A 176 -3.51 4.74 1.47
CA ILE A 176 -3.96 3.56 0.73
C ILE A 176 -5.48 3.52 0.66
N LEU A 177 -6.15 3.98 1.72
CA LEU A 177 -7.60 3.84 1.89
C LEU A 177 -8.39 4.98 1.27
N ILE A 178 -7.88 6.23 1.39
CA ILE A 178 -8.61 7.40 0.90
C ILE A 178 -8.30 7.59 -0.59
N PRO A 179 -9.32 7.52 -1.48
CA PRO A 179 -9.13 7.76 -2.90
C PRO A 179 -8.72 9.22 -3.23
N PRO A 180 -7.97 9.42 -4.32
CA PRO A 180 -7.41 8.43 -5.25
C PRO A 180 -6.17 7.72 -4.68
N SER A 181 -6.13 6.39 -4.79
CA SER A 181 -5.02 5.56 -4.28
C SER A 181 -4.45 4.68 -5.39
N ILE A 182 -3.13 4.67 -5.52
CA ILE A 182 -2.42 3.82 -6.50
C ILE A 182 -2.71 2.33 -6.25
N MET A 183 -2.77 1.91 -4.98
CA MET A 183 -3.05 0.51 -4.64
C MET A 183 -4.45 0.07 -5.09
N LEU A 184 -5.46 0.94 -4.99
CA LEU A 184 -6.81 0.65 -5.47
C LEU A 184 -6.85 0.58 -7.01
N ILE A 185 -6.05 1.39 -7.71
CA ILE A 185 -5.93 1.33 -9.18
C ILE A 185 -5.34 -0.03 -9.60
N VAL A 186 -4.22 -0.42 -9.01
CA VAL A 186 -3.57 -1.71 -9.31
C VAL A 186 -4.50 -2.88 -8.97
N TYR A 187 -5.16 -2.81 -7.81
CA TYR A 187 -6.13 -3.84 -7.41
C TYR A 187 -7.31 -3.95 -8.39
N SER A 188 -7.80 -2.82 -8.91
CA SER A 188 -8.90 -2.81 -9.88
C SER A 188 -8.58 -3.61 -11.14
N VAL A 189 -7.34 -3.52 -11.62
CA VAL A 189 -6.88 -4.25 -12.80
C VAL A 189 -6.78 -5.76 -12.52
N ILE A 190 -6.20 -6.14 -11.37
CA ILE A 190 -6.04 -7.55 -10.99
C ILE A 190 -7.41 -8.21 -10.75
N ALA A 191 -8.31 -7.51 -10.05
CA ALA A 191 -9.64 -8.00 -9.71
C ALA A 191 -10.66 -7.82 -10.84
N GLN A 192 -10.28 -7.24 -11.99
CA GLN A 192 -11.17 -6.95 -13.12
C GLN A 192 -12.40 -6.11 -12.72
N LEU A 193 -12.21 -5.17 -11.78
CA LEU A 193 -13.24 -4.29 -11.27
C LEU A 193 -13.05 -2.86 -11.78
N SER A 194 -14.14 -2.11 -11.86
CA SER A 194 -14.07 -0.69 -12.20
C SER A 194 -13.37 0.10 -11.09
N PRO A 195 -12.31 0.90 -11.38
CA PRO A 195 -11.63 1.74 -10.39
C PRO A 195 -12.60 2.70 -9.69
N LEU A 196 -13.57 3.24 -10.43
CA LEU A 196 -14.55 4.18 -9.89
C LEU A 196 -15.42 3.53 -8.80
N ARG A 197 -15.85 2.28 -8.99
CA ARG A 197 -16.62 1.55 -7.97
C ARG A 197 -15.79 1.28 -6.72
N LEU A 198 -14.52 0.95 -6.90
CA LEU A 198 -13.60 0.74 -5.77
C LEU A 198 -13.35 2.03 -4.99
N PHE A 199 -13.17 3.15 -5.69
CA PHE A 199 -13.01 4.44 -5.05
C PHE A 199 -14.26 4.83 -4.25
N ALA A 200 -15.44 4.68 -4.83
CA ALA A 200 -16.70 4.95 -4.14
C ALA A 200 -16.87 4.09 -2.87
N ALA A 201 -16.49 2.82 -2.94
CA ALA A 201 -16.55 1.92 -1.78
C ALA A 201 -15.51 2.26 -0.70
N ALA A 202 -14.32 2.76 -1.09
CA ALA A 202 -13.23 3.05 -0.18
C ALA A 202 -13.34 4.41 0.54
N ILE A 203 -14.09 5.37 -0.01
CA ILE A 203 -14.26 6.71 0.59
C ILE A 203 -14.83 6.62 2.00
N PHE A 204 -15.91 5.89 2.18
CA PHE A 204 -16.58 5.81 3.48
C PHE A 204 -15.71 5.20 4.58
N PRO A 205 -15.13 3.99 4.42
CA PRO A 205 -14.24 3.42 5.43
C PRO A 205 -12.96 4.24 5.63
N GLY A 206 -12.42 4.86 4.58
CA GLY A 206 -11.24 5.72 4.69
C GLY A 206 -11.48 6.97 5.53
N LEU A 207 -12.58 7.69 5.28
CA LEU A 207 -12.98 8.86 6.07
C LEU A 207 -13.35 8.48 7.51
N LEU A 208 -14.05 7.35 7.70
CA LEU A 208 -14.37 6.85 9.03
C LEU A 208 -13.10 6.57 9.84
N LEU A 209 -12.10 5.93 9.23
CA LEU A 209 -10.82 5.65 9.89
C LEU A 209 -10.07 6.94 10.23
N ALA A 210 -10.02 7.90 9.31
CA ALA A 210 -9.41 9.21 9.56
C ALA A 210 -10.09 9.92 10.75
N PHE A 211 -11.41 9.90 10.79
CA PHE A 211 -12.19 10.46 11.91
C PHE A 211 -11.87 9.77 13.23
N LEU A 212 -11.83 8.44 13.26
CA LEU A 212 -11.47 7.68 14.46
C LEU A 212 -10.06 8.00 14.96
N TYR A 213 -9.09 8.16 14.07
CA TYR A 213 -7.73 8.56 14.44
C TYR A 213 -7.69 9.96 15.05
N ILE A 214 -8.46 10.91 14.51
CA ILE A 214 -8.56 12.27 15.05
C ILE A 214 -9.19 12.23 16.45
N VAL A 215 -10.31 11.53 16.61
CA VAL A 215 -10.99 11.39 17.91
C VAL A 215 -10.07 10.74 18.94
N TYR A 216 -9.41 9.64 18.58
CA TYR A 216 -8.44 8.98 19.45
C TYR A 216 -7.31 9.92 19.87
N SER A 217 -6.78 10.70 18.94
CA SER A 217 -5.68 11.64 19.21
C SER A 217 -6.11 12.75 20.17
N ILE A 218 -7.31 13.30 19.99
CA ILE A 218 -7.86 14.31 20.89
C ILE A 218 -8.06 13.73 22.31
N MET A 219 -8.66 12.54 22.39
CA MET A 219 -8.88 11.87 23.68
C MET A 219 -7.56 11.57 24.39
N SER A 220 -6.60 10.97 23.67
CA SER A 220 -5.29 10.59 24.23
C SER A 220 -4.54 11.79 24.81
N VAL A 221 -4.52 12.92 24.09
CA VAL A 221 -3.85 14.14 24.56
C VAL A 221 -4.61 14.78 25.72
N SER A 222 -5.95 14.77 25.68
CA SER A 222 -6.77 15.29 26.77
C SER A 222 -6.54 14.54 28.10
N TYR A 223 -6.44 13.20 28.02
CA TYR A 223 -6.14 12.35 29.18
C TYR A 223 -4.73 12.59 29.76
N THR A 224 -3.72 12.79 28.89
CA THR A 224 -2.35 13.08 29.35
C THR A 224 -2.24 14.45 30.05
N HIS A 225 -2.98 15.45 29.58
CA HIS A 225 -3.01 16.76 30.23
C HIS A 225 -3.74 16.75 31.57
N LEU A 226 -4.83 16.00 31.71
CA LEU A 226 -5.54 15.86 32.98
C LEU A 226 -4.69 15.17 34.03
N ARG A 227 -3.93 14.15 33.67
CA ARG A 227 -3.08 13.41 34.60
C ARG A 227 -1.84 14.21 35.05
N ALA A 228 -1.35 15.12 34.23
CA ALA A 228 -0.24 16.01 34.59
C ALA A 228 -0.65 17.04 35.65
N HIS A 229 -1.92 17.44 35.72
CA HIS A 229 -2.47 18.36 36.72
C HIS A 229 -2.82 17.69 38.06
N GLU A 230 -2.93 16.36 38.10
CA GLU A 230 -3.19 15.61 39.34
C GLU A 230 -1.91 15.28 40.16
N THR A 231 -0.73 15.48 39.55
CA THR A 231 0.57 15.14 40.17
C THR A 231 1.36 16.36 40.67
N ASP A 232 0.82 17.58 40.53
CA ASP A 232 1.29 18.82 41.18
C ASP A 232 0.41 19.16 42.37
#